data_414dadefff80bc742006549165d6cc83
#
_entry.id   414dadefff80bc742006549165d6cc83
#
_cell.length_a   1.000
_cell.length_b   1.000
_cell.length_c   1.000
_cell.angle_alpha   90.00
_cell.angle_beta   90.00
_cell.angle_gamma   90.00
#
_symmetry.space_group_name_H-M   'P 1'
#
loop_
_entity.id
_entity.type
_entity.pdbx_description
1 polymer ?
#
loop_
_entity_poly.entity_id
_entity_poly.type
_entity_poly.pdbx_seq_one_letter_code
_entity_poly.pdbx_strand_id
1 'polypeptide(L)'
;MTQQIVFEIADSLGLPPGVINLVNGGVDVVNAILESPGIDAVSFVGSAKIARYVYERAAAHGKRVQALGGAKNHMLVLPDAVMDKTADNIISSAFGAAGQRCMAGSVIVTVGDAWDSLKPVLVEKTAKLTVGDGMDKGVGVGPVVSKAAQARILSYIEQGIADGATLAVDGRSPAADENGSFVGPTILEGVQPGTAVACEEIFGPVLSVIQVDSFDDAIALVNTSNYGNGTSIFTESGAAVRRYRNEVEVGMIGVNVGVAAPVAFFPFTGWKDSFLGDLHAHGTDAVDFFTKKKTITSRYFSAGPSGKFFVE
;
A
#
# COMPACT_ATOMS: atom_id res chain seq x y z
N MET A 1 -11.53 -3.53 18.35
CA MET A 1 -10.99 -4.70 19.09
C MET A 1 -9.46 -4.68 19.13
N THR A 2 -8.71 -4.83 18.03
CA THR A 2 -7.23 -4.91 18.06
C THR A 2 -6.55 -3.70 18.73
N GLN A 3 -6.95 -2.48 18.37
CA GLN A 3 -6.40 -1.26 18.99
C GLN A 3 -6.68 -1.21 20.49
N GLN A 4 -7.87 -1.62 20.92
CA GLN A 4 -8.23 -1.66 22.34
C GLN A 4 -7.30 -2.60 23.12
N ILE A 5 -7.04 -3.81 22.60
CA ILE A 5 -6.11 -4.77 23.21
C ILE A 5 -4.69 -4.18 23.30
N VAL A 6 -4.22 -3.50 22.24
CA VAL A 6 -2.91 -2.83 22.24
C VAL A 6 -2.84 -1.75 23.34
N PHE A 7 -3.92 -0.99 23.56
CA PHE A 7 -3.97 0.03 24.60
C PHE A 7 -4.04 -0.58 26.00
N GLU A 8 -4.76 -1.67 26.21
CA GLU A 8 -4.77 -2.44 27.46
C GLU A 8 -3.36 -2.96 27.81
N ILE A 9 -2.62 -3.45 26.80
CA ILE A 9 -1.20 -3.85 26.99
C ILE A 9 -0.33 -2.63 27.34
N ALA A 10 -0.47 -1.52 26.61
CA ALA A 10 0.30 -0.30 26.87
C ALA A 10 0.06 0.26 28.29
N ASP A 11 -1.19 0.25 28.75
CA ASP A 11 -1.56 0.65 30.11
C ASP A 11 -0.89 -0.24 31.17
N SER A 12 -0.84 -1.56 30.91
CA SER A 12 -0.18 -2.52 31.82
C SER A 12 1.33 -2.32 31.97
N LEU A 13 1.97 -1.59 31.03
CA LEU A 13 3.42 -1.30 31.06
C LEU A 13 3.78 -0.11 31.96
N GLY A 14 2.80 0.54 32.60
CA GLY A 14 3.03 1.66 33.50
C GLY A 14 3.48 2.95 32.81
N LEU A 15 3.05 3.19 31.58
CA LEU A 15 3.30 4.45 30.90
C LEU A 15 2.65 5.62 31.65
N PRO A 16 3.28 6.81 31.69
CA PRO A 16 2.65 7.97 32.29
C PRO A 16 1.29 8.27 31.64
N PRO A 17 0.26 8.62 32.44
CA PRO A 17 -1.06 8.95 31.91
C PRO A 17 -1.00 10.06 30.84
N GLY A 18 -1.73 9.86 29.74
CA GLY A 18 -1.81 10.84 28.64
C GLY A 18 -0.72 10.73 27.59
N VAL A 19 0.29 9.85 27.76
CA VAL A 19 1.34 9.63 26.71
C VAL A 19 0.73 9.00 25.46
N ILE A 20 -0.19 8.05 25.64
CA ILE A 20 -0.94 7.43 24.54
C ILE A 20 -2.43 7.51 24.86
N ASN A 21 -3.24 7.93 23.90
CA ASN A 21 -4.68 8.04 24.06
C ASN A 21 -5.39 7.40 22.88
N LEU A 22 -6.50 6.69 23.13
CA LEU A 22 -7.35 6.10 22.11
C LEU A 22 -8.69 6.82 22.07
N VAL A 23 -9.04 7.38 20.91
CA VAL A 23 -10.35 7.99 20.66
C VAL A 23 -10.97 7.29 19.45
N ASN A 24 -12.15 6.72 19.63
CA ASN A 24 -12.92 6.11 18.56
C ASN A 24 -14.01 7.08 18.08
N GLY A 25 -14.24 7.14 16.77
CA GLY A 25 -15.31 7.96 16.22
C GLY A 25 -15.31 8.01 14.70
N GLY A 26 -16.32 8.65 14.17
CA GLY A 26 -16.51 8.89 12.74
C GLY A 26 -15.93 10.23 12.30
N VAL A 27 -16.55 10.81 11.25
CA VAL A 27 -16.10 12.04 10.60
C VAL A 27 -16.00 13.24 11.55
N ASP A 28 -16.90 13.36 12.53
CA ASP A 28 -16.88 14.47 13.49
C ASP A 28 -15.65 14.46 14.38
N VAL A 29 -15.23 13.26 14.83
CA VAL A 29 -14.00 13.09 15.62
C VAL A 29 -12.77 13.38 14.76
N VAL A 30 -12.75 12.90 13.52
CA VAL A 30 -11.67 13.22 12.57
C VAL A 30 -11.56 14.72 12.36
N ASN A 31 -12.65 15.42 12.10
CA ASN A 31 -12.65 16.87 11.93
C ASN A 31 -12.18 17.60 13.19
N ALA A 32 -12.62 17.17 14.36
CA ALA A 32 -12.14 17.74 15.63
C ALA A 32 -10.62 17.59 15.80
N ILE A 33 -10.05 16.45 15.40
CA ILE A 33 -8.57 16.22 15.41
C ILE A 33 -7.88 17.18 14.43
N LEU A 34 -8.42 17.32 13.20
CA LEU A 34 -7.84 18.17 12.17
C LEU A 34 -7.86 19.67 12.53
N GLU A 35 -8.84 20.11 13.31
CA GLU A 35 -9.07 21.51 13.65
C GLU A 35 -8.54 21.90 15.03
N SER A 36 -8.40 20.95 15.96
CA SER A 36 -8.00 21.25 17.36
C SER A 36 -6.65 21.94 17.44
N PRO A 37 -6.52 23.09 18.10
CA PRO A 37 -5.23 23.77 18.28
C PRO A 37 -4.27 23.00 19.22
N GLY A 38 -4.78 22.02 19.97
CA GLY A 38 -3.97 21.18 20.86
C GLY A 38 -3.27 20.00 20.14
N ILE A 39 -3.42 19.86 18.82
CA ILE A 39 -2.79 18.81 18.01
C ILE A 39 -1.84 19.45 17.01
N ASP A 40 -0.56 19.17 17.11
CA ASP A 40 0.50 19.78 16.30
C ASP A 40 0.74 19.07 14.95
N ALA A 41 0.44 17.78 14.86
CA ALA A 41 0.73 16.97 13.68
C ALA A 41 -0.31 15.86 13.47
N VAL A 42 -0.52 15.47 12.21
CA VAL A 42 -1.43 14.40 11.82
C VAL A 42 -0.72 13.42 10.87
N SER A 43 -0.71 12.14 11.25
CA SER A 43 -0.30 11.04 10.38
C SER A 43 -1.53 10.22 10.03
N PHE A 44 -1.80 10.05 8.76
CA PHE A 44 -3.03 9.42 8.25
C PHE A 44 -2.73 8.35 7.20
N VAL A 45 -3.53 7.30 7.20
CA VAL A 45 -3.56 6.29 6.13
C VAL A 45 -5.01 6.03 5.74
N GLY A 46 -5.32 6.09 4.45
CA GLY A 46 -6.65 5.80 3.93
C GLY A 46 -6.76 5.97 2.41
N SER A 47 -7.97 6.05 1.87
CA SER A 47 -8.16 6.26 0.44
C SER A 47 -7.61 7.63 0.00
N ALA A 48 -7.16 7.75 -1.25
CA ALA A 48 -6.54 8.98 -1.78
C ALA A 48 -7.43 10.21 -1.60
N LYS A 49 -8.75 10.07 -1.80
CA LYS A 49 -9.72 11.16 -1.59
C LYS A 49 -9.72 11.66 -0.14
N ILE A 50 -9.70 10.74 0.82
CA ILE A 50 -9.70 11.11 2.26
C ILE A 50 -8.33 11.60 2.69
N ALA A 51 -7.24 11.01 2.19
CA ALA A 51 -5.88 11.48 2.45
C ALA A 51 -5.71 12.94 2.02
N ARG A 52 -6.21 13.32 0.84
CA ARG A 52 -6.21 14.70 0.35
C ARG A 52 -7.02 15.63 1.26
N TYR A 53 -8.22 15.22 1.64
CA TYR A 53 -9.06 16.00 2.57
C TYR A 53 -8.35 16.23 3.91
N VAL A 54 -7.77 15.18 4.50
CA VAL A 54 -7.03 15.27 5.77
C VAL A 54 -5.83 16.20 5.64
N TYR A 55 -5.07 16.05 4.56
CA TYR A 55 -3.90 16.89 4.28
C TYR A 55 -4.29 18.37 4.19
N GLU A 56 -5.24 18.70 3.33
CA GLU A 56 -5.68 20.08 3.10
C GLU A 56 -6.26 20.70 4.38
N ARG A 57 -7.12 19.96 5.09
CA ARG A 57 -7.80 20.47 6.28
C ARG A 57 -6.82 20.70 7.44
N ALA A 58 -5.94 19.75 7.73
CA ALA A 58 -4.96 19.87 8.81
C ALA A 58 -3.91 20.95 8.49
N ALA A 59 -3.44 21.04 7.24
CA ALA A 59 -2.50 22.08 6.80
C ALA A 59 -3.10 23.48 6.93
N ALA A 60 -4.40 23.66 6.60
CA ALA A 60 -5.10 24.91 6.79
C ALA A 60 -5.17 25.37 8.27
N HIS A 61 -5.00 24.45 9.23
CA HIS A 61 -4.93 24.73 10.67
C HIS A 61 -3.48 24.73 11.19
N GLY A 62 -2.48 24.87 10.31
CA GLY A 62 -1.06 25.02 10.67
C GLY A 62 -0.40 23.75 11.21
N LYS A 63 -0.98 22.58 11.00
CA LYS A 63 -0.44 21.29 11.45
C LYS A 63 0.57 20.72 10.46
N ARG A 64 1.53 19.97 10.95
CA ARG A 64 2.31 19.06 10.09
C ARG A 64 1.46 17.86 9.71
N VAL A 65 1.53 17.47 8.43
CA VAL A 65 0.70 16.37 7.92
C VAL A 65 1.55 15.41 7.08
N GLN A 66 1.37 14.14 7.34
CA GLN A 66 1.72 13.08 6.41
C GLN A 66 0.47 12.24 6.16
N ALA A 67 0.02 12.16 4.92
CA ALA A 67 -1.19 11.44 4.55
C ALA A 67 -0.88 10.44 3.43
N LEU A 68 -0.89 9.16 3.80
CA LEU A 68 -0.72 8.04 2.88
C LEU A 68 -2.06 7.74 2.24
N GLY A 69 -2.10 7.83 0.91
CA GLY A 69 -3.30 7.66 0.09
C GLY A 69 -3.44 6.25 -0.49
N GLY A 70 -4.19 6.16 -1.58
CA GLY A 70 -4.43 4.91 -2.29
C GLY A 70 -3.23 4.40 -3.08
N ALA A 71 -3.39 3.25 -3.69
CA ALA A 71 -2.36 2.61 -4.48
C ALA A 71 -2.94 1.83 -5.67
N LYS A 72 -2.18 1.72 -6.75
CA LYS A 72 -2.39 0.79 -7.86
C LYS A 72 -1.04 0.19 -8.23
N ASN A 73 -0.66 -0.84 -7.49
CA ASN A 73 0.70 -1.39 -7.60
C ASN A 73 0.80 -2.34 -8.80
N HIS A 74 1.75 -2.05 -9.66
CA HIS A 74 2.05 -2.84 -10.84
C HIS A 74 3.14 -3.87 -10.56
N MET A 75 2.96 -5.07 -11.09
CA MET A 75 3.94 -6.16 -11.05
C MET A 75 4.38 -6.45 -12.48
N LEU A 76 5.55 -5.99 -12.86
CA LEU A 76 6.12 -6.19 -14.18
C LEU A 76 6.78 -7.57 -14.27
N VAL A 77 6.43 -8.33 -15.30
CA VAL A 77 6.99 -9.67 -15.56
C VAL A 77 7.66 -9.69 -16.92
N LEU A 78 8.98 -9.93 -16.93
CA LEU A 78 9.75 -10.11 -18.16
C LEU A 78 9.81 -11.59 -18.55
N PRO A 79 10.09 -11.91 -19.83
CA PRO A 79 10.14 -13.29 -20.32
C PRO A 79 11.18 -14.19 -19.64
N ASP A 80 12.24 -13.59 -19.07
CA ASP A 80 13.33 -14.29 -18.34
C ASP A 80 13.00 -14.57 -16.87
N ALA A 81 11.81 -14.18 -16.38
CA ALA A 81 11.41 -14.41 -15.00
C ALA A 81 11.25 -15.93 -14.69
N VAL A 82 11.55 -16.31 -13.44
CA VAL A 82 11.31 -17.67 -12.96
C VAL A 82 9.82 -17.85 -12.67
N MET A 83 9.03 -18.29 -13.67
CA MET A 83 7.57 -18.22 -13.68
C MET A 83 6.90 -18.88 -12.47
N ASP A 84 7.40 -20.03 -12.00
CA ASP A 84 6.83 -20.72 -10.82
C ASP A 84 6.94 -19.87 -9.55
N LYS A 85 8.10 -19.27 -9.30
CA LYS A 85 8.35 -18.38 -8.15
C LYS A 85 7.64 -17.04 -8.32
N THR A 86 7.60 -16.55 -9.53
CA THR A 86 6.86 -15.32 -9.88
C THR A 86 5.36 -15.48 -9.56
N ALA A 87 4.75 -16.61 -9.96
CA ALA A 87 3.36 -16.91 -9.65
C ALA A 87 3.10 -16.98 -8.13
N ASP A 88 3.97 -17.62 -7.35
CA ASP A 88 3.85 -17.67 -5.88
C ASP A 88 3.87 -16.26 -5.24
N ASN A 89 4.77 -15.41 -5.70
CA ASN A 89 4.88 -14.02 -5.25
C ASN A 89 3.66 -13.18 -5.64
N ILE A 90 3.17 -13.33 -6.87
CA ILE A 90 1.98 -12.65 -7.36
C ILE A 90 0.76 -13.06 -6.54
N ILE A 91 0.54 -14.35 -6.32
CA ILE A 91 -0.58 -14.86 -5.53
C ILE A 91 -0.54 -14.33 -4.10
N SER A 92 0.59 -14.43 -3.45
CA SER A 92 0.78 -13.90 -2.09
C SER A 92 0.53 -12.38 -2.03
N SER A 93 0.95 -11.65 -3.05
CA SER A 93 0.76 -10.21 -3.15
C SER A 93 -0.69 -9.82 -3.42
N ALA A 94 -1.31 -10.39 -4.44
CA ALA A 94 -2.62 -9.99 -4.93
C ALA A 94 -3.78 -10.50 -4.06
N PHE A 95 -3.64 -11.71 -3.51
CA PHE A 95 -4.76 -12.39 -2.84
C PHE A 95 -4.56 -12.55 -1.32
N GLY A 96 -3.34 -12.36 -0.81
CA GLY A 96 -3.09 -12.31 0.62
C GLY A 96 -3.91 -11.21 1.29
N ALA A 97 -4.49 -11.48 2.47
CA ALA A 97 -5.45 -10.61 3.15
C ALA A 97 -6.62 -10.17 2.25
N ALA A 98 -7.07 -11.05 1.33
CA ALA A 98 -8.10 -10.76 0.32
C ALA A 98 -7.80 -9.50 -0.52
N GLY A 99 -6.54 -9.22 -0.82
CA GLY A 99 -6.11 -8.02 -1.58
C GLY A 99 -6.26 -6.70 -0.82
N GLN A 100 -6.60 -6.73 0.46
CA GLN A 100 -6.86 -5.54 1.27
C GLN A 100 -5.59 -5.03 1.97
N ARG A 101 -4.55 -4.77 1.17
CA ARG A 101 -3.28 -4.19 1.62
C ARG A 101 -2.88 -3.07 0.66
N CYS A 102 -2.39 -1.96 1.19
CA CYS A 102 -1.87 -0.83 0.39
C CYS A 102 -0.70 -1.26 -0.52
N MET A 103 0.03 -2.32 -0.16
CA MET A 103 1.15 -2.87 -0.93
C MET A 103 0.77 -4.11 -1.78
N ALA A 104 -0.52 -4.49 -1.83
CA ALA A 104 -0.96 -5.58 -2.69
C ALA A 104 -0.72 -5.24 -4.17
N GLY A 105 -0.12 -6.16 -4.93
CA GLY A 105 -0.07 -6.07 -6.38
C GLY A 105 -1.46 -6.26 -6.96
N SER A 106 -1.91 -5.34 -7.79
CA SER A 106 -3.27 -5.34 -8.34
C SER A 106 -3.30 -5.34 -9.87
N VAL A 107 -2.15 -5.07 -10.50
CA VAL A 107 -1.97 -5.15 -11.96
C VAL A 107 -0.70 -5.93 -12.26
N ILE A 108 -0.81 -6.94 -13.12
CA ILE A 108 0.35 -7.55 -13.77
C ILE A 108 0.55 -6.87 -15.13
N VAL A 109 1.78 -6.47 -15.41
CA VAL A 109 2.19 -6.01 -16.75
C VAL A 109 3.17 -7.04 -17.29
N THR A 110 2.79 -7.77 -18.35
CA THR A 110 3.67 -8.76 -18.96
C THR A 110 4.25 -8.23 -20.26
N VAL A 111 5.54 -8.50 -20.50
CA VAL A 111 6.26 -8.05 -21.69
C VAL A 111 6.38 -9.22 -22.68
N GLY A 112 6.05 -8.98 -23.93
CA GLY A 112 6.14 -9.99 -25.00
C GLY A 112 5.32 -11.25 -24.67
N ASP A 113 5.96 -12.40 -24.71
CA ASP A 113 5.36 -13.73 -24.48
C ASP A 113 5.33 -14.18 -23.00
N ALA A 114 5.71 -13.30 -22.07
CA ALA A 114 5.76 -13.65 -20.65
C ALA A 114 4.41 -14.13 -20.09
N TRP A 115 3.28 -13.62 -20.63
CA TRP A 115 1.95 -14.06 -20.20
C TRP A 115 1.65 -15.51 -20.58
N ASP A 116 2.06 -15.94 -21.75
CA ASP A 116 1.83 -17.32 -22.23
C ASP A 116 2.50 -18.34 -21.30
N SER A 117 3.66 -18.00 -20.77
CA SER A 117 4.41 -18.83 -19.82
C SER A 117 3.89 -18.72 -18.39
N LEU A 118 3.44 -17.54 -17.95
CA LEU A 118 2.97 -17.30 -16.58
C LEU A 118 1.54 -17.80 -16.34
N LYS A 119 0.64 -17.59 -17.31
CA LYS A 119 -0.80 -17.86 -17.19
C LYS A 119 -1.13 -19.26 -16.68
N PRO A 120 -0.63 -20.36 -17.28
CA PRO A 120 -1.01 -21.70 -16.83
C PRO A 120 -0.64 -21.97 -15.40
N VAL A 121 0.55 -21.53 -14.96
CA VAL A 121 1.03 -21.72 -13.59
C VAL A 121 0.23 -20.86 -12.60
N LEU A 122 -0.03 -19.61 -12.95
CA LEU A 122 -0.77 -18.67 -12.10
C LEU A 122 -2.21 -19.11 -11.89
N VAL A 123 -2.91 -19.50 -12.98
CA VAL A 123 -4.30 -19.97 -12.93
C VAL A 123 -4.40 -21.27 -12.12
N GLU A 124 -3.52 -22.26 -12.37
CA GLU A 124 -3.51 -23.52 -11.62
C GLU A 124 -3.32 -23.29 -10.12
N LYS A 125 -2.35 -22.46 -9.74
CA LYS A 125 -2.07 -22.17 -8.33
C LYS A 125 -3.21 -21.35 -7.68
N THR A 126 -3.77 -20.39 -8.41
CA THR A 126 -4.89 -19.57 -7.91
C THR A 126 -6.15 -20.42 -7.66
N ALA A 127 -6.44 -21.39 -8.52
CA ALA A 127 -7.58 -22.30 -8.36
C ALA A 127 -7.50 -23.20 -7.12
N LYS A 128 -6.31 -23.36 -6.54
CA LYS A 128 -6.08 -24.13 -5.30
C LYS A 128 -6.33 -23.32 -4.02
N LEU A 129 -6.56 -22.01 -4.13
CA LEU A 129 -6.81 -21.16 -2.97
C LEU A 129 -8.21 -21.42 -2.40
N THR A 130 -8.27 -21.71 -1.10
CA THR A 130 -9.52 -21.87 -0.39
C THR A 130 -9.99 -20.54 0.17
N VAL A 131 -11.26 -20.21 -0.05
CA VAL A 131 -11.92 -19.01 0.50
C VAL A 131 -12.77 -19.41 1.70
N GLY A 132 -12.67 -18.69 2.81
CA GLY A 132 -13.42 -19.01 4.02
C GLY A 132 -13.04 -18.19 5.23
N ASP A 133 -13.44 -18.63 6.42
CA ASP A 133 -13.06 -17.98 7.67
C ASP A 133 -11.53 -18.10 7.88
N GLY A 134 -10.88 -16.98 8.14
CA GLY A 134 -9.44 -16.93 8.36
C GLY A 134 -8.94 -17.66 9.63
N MET A 135 -9.85 -18.11 10.49
CA MET A 135 -9.53 -18.96 11.65
C MET A 135 -9.47 -20.44 11.28
N ASP A 136 -9.99 -20.83 10.12
CA ASP A 136 -9.98 -22.21 9.65
C ASP A 136 -8.63 -22.57 9.03
N LYS A 137 -8.14 -23.77 9.33
CA LYS A 137 -6.88 -24.25 8.75
C LYS A 137 -7.01 -24.47 7.25
N GLY A 138 -6.02 -23.96 6.51
CA GLY A 138 -5.94 -24.13 5.06
C GLY A 138 -6.70 -23.07 4.27
N VAL A 139 -7.38 -22.14 4.92
CA VAL A 139 -7.97 -20.98 4.24
C VAL A 139 -6.86 -20.03 3.81
N GLY A 140 -6.81 -19.74 2.51
CA GLY A 140 -5.84 -18.82 1.90
C GLY A 140 -6.38 -17.40 1.70
N VAL A 141 -7.71 -17.26 1.56
CA VAL A 141 -8.38 -15.96 1.31
C VAL A 141 -9.54 -15.80 2.27
N GLY A 142 -9.43 -14.83 3.17
CA GLY A 142 -10.47 -14.47 4.14
C GLY A 142 -11.55 -13.55 3.55
N PRO A 143 -12.47 -13.06 4.39
CA PRO A 143 -13.52 -12.13 3.97
C PRO A 143 -12.96 -10.74 3.68
N VAL A 144 -13.66 -9.99 2.82
CA VAL A 144 -13.46 -8.55 2.70
C VAL A 144 -14.18 -7.83 3.85
N VAL A 145 -13.77 -6.58 4.11
CA VAL A 145 -14.11 -5.84 5.35
C VAL A 145 -15.61 -5.65 5.61
N SER A 146 -16.45 -5.68 4.56
CA SER A 146 -17.89 -5.47 4.69
C SER A 146 -18.66 -5.90 3.45
N LYS A 147 -20.00 -6.06 3.59
CA LYS A 147 -20.91 -6.27 2.45
C LYS A 147 -20.85 -5.13 1.43
N ALA A 148 -20.66 -3.89 1.87
CA ALA A 148 -20.50 -2.74 0.96
C ALA A 148 -19.20 -2.84 0.15
N ALA A 149 -18.10 -3.28 0.77
CA ALA A 149 -16.83 -3.55 0.07
C ALA A 149 -17.00 -4.70 -0.93
N GLN A 150 -17.67 -5.78 -0.53
CA GLN A 150 -17.99 -6.91 -1.41
C GLN A 150 -18.74 -6.44 -2.67
N ALA A 151 -19.84 -5.70 -2.49
CA ALA A 151 -20.63 -5.20 -3.60
C ALA A 151 -19.81 -4.29 -4.54
N ARG A 152 -18.97 -3.41 -3.99
CA ARG A 152 -18.09 -2.54 -4.75
C ARG A 152 -17.05 -3.33 -5.53
N ILE A 153 -16.42 -4.34 -4.94
CA ILE A 153 -15.43 -5.19 -5.62
C ILE A 153 -16.09 -5.95 -6.77
N LEU A 154 -17.26 -6.53 -6.54
CA LEU A 154 -18.03 -7.21 -7.59
C LEU A 154 -18.39 -6.26 -8.74
N SER A 155 -18.77 -5.02 -8.45
CA SER A 155 -19.06 -4.03 -9.51
C SER A 155 -17.84 -3.69 -10.35
N TYR A 156 -16.62 -3.66 -9.79
CA TYR A 156 -15.39 -3.50 -10.57
C TYR A 156 -15.12 -4.69 -11.49
N ILE A 157 -15.38 -5.92 -11.02
CA ILE A 157 -15.22 -7.12 -11.87
C ILE A 157 -16.18 -7.04 -13.07
N GLU A 158 -17.46 -6.72 -12.81
CA GLU A 158 -18.47 -6.57 -13.87
C GLU A 158 -18.09 -5.45 -14.85
N GLN A 159 -17.62 -4.31 -14.34
CA GLN A 159 -17.15 -3.21 -15.19
C GLN A 159 -15.96 -3.64 -16.05
N GLY A 160 -14.97 -4.35 -15.48
CA GLY A 160 -13.84 -4.85 -16.24
C GLY A 160 -14.24 -5.77 -17.39
N ILE A 161 -15.23 -6.64 -17.16
CA ILE A 161 -15.81 -7.51 -18.21
C ILE A 161 -16.52 -6.66 -19.26
N ALA A 162 -17.32 -5.67 -18.85
CA ALA A 162 -18.01 -4.77 -19.76
C ALA A 162 -17.03 -3.93 -20.61
N ASP A 163 -15.87 -3.59 -20.06
CA ASP A 163 -14.77 -2.89 -20.75
C ASP A 163 -13.95 -3.80 -21.67
N GLY A 164 -14.31 -5.09 -21.79
CA GLY A 164 -13.72 -6.04 -22.72
C GLY A 164 -12.69 -7.01 -22.13
N ALA A 165 -12.44 -6.98 -20.83
CA ALA A 165 -11.59 -7.98 -20.19
C ALA A 165 -12.29 -9.34 -20.12
N THR A 166 -11.51 -10.42 -20.08
CA THR A 166 -12.01 -11.78 -19.90
C THR A 166 -11.55 -12.37 -18.57
N LEU A 167 -12.33 -13.31 -18.04
CA LEU A 167 -12.01 -13.97 -16.78
C LEU A 167 -11.08 -15.17 -17.01
N ALA A 168 -9.84 -15.07 -16.58
CA ALA A 168 -8.96 -16.24 -16.45
C ALA A 168 -9.26 -17.04 -15.17
N VAL A 169 -9.70 -16.36 -14.10
CA VAL A 169 -10.24 -16.96 -12.88
C VAL A 169 -11.42 -16.12 -12.41
N ASP A 170 -12.55 -16.76 -12.10
CA ASP A 170 -13.76 -16.10 -11.61
C ASP A 170 -13.98 -16.37 -10.11
N GLY A 171 -13.80 -15.35 -9.30
CA GLY A 171 -13.98 -15.39 -7.84
C GLY A 171 -15.29 -14.78 -7.34
N ARG A 172 -16.26 -14.44 -8.21
CA ARG A 172 -17.50 -13.75 -7.82
C ARG A 172 -18.43 -14.59 -6.93
N SER A 173 -18.34 -15.91 -7.04
CA SER A 173 -19.19 -16.86 -6.28
C SER A 173 -18.33 -17.93 -5.60
N PRO A 174 -17.53 -17.57 -4.58
CA PRO A 174 -16.70 -18.55 -3.89
C PRO A 174 -17.56 -19.52 -3.08
N ALA A 175 -17.08 -20.75 -2.90
CA ALA A 175 -17.70 -21.73 -2.01
C ALA A 175 -17.40 -21.35 -0.54
N ALA A 176 -18.14 -20.38 0.00
CA ALA A 176 -18.01 -19.87 1.37
C ALA A 176 -19.38 -19.51 1.94
N ASP A 177 -19.45 -19.17 3.24
CA ASP A 177 -20.70 -18.79 3.91
C ASP A 177 -21.37 -17.57 3.22
N GLU A 178 -22.60 -17.75 2.75
CA GLU A 178 -23.37 -16.71 2.07
C GLU A 178 -23.62 -15.46 2.94
N ASN A 179 -23.66 -15.63 4.26
CA ASN A 179 -23.79 -14.52 5.20
C ASN A 179 -22.51 -13.72 5.37
N GLY A 180 -21.35 -14.27 5.01
CA GLY A 180 -20.05 -13.62 5.05
C GLY A 180 -19.84 -12.66 3.86
N SER A 181 -18.84 -11.80 3.96
CA SER A 181 -18.45 -10.87 2.90
C SER A 181 -17.29 -11.45 2.10
N PHE A 182 -17.50 -12.57 1.41
CA PHE A 182 -16.46 -13.27 0.67
C PHE A 182 -16.45 -12.90 -0.81
N VAL A 183 -15.24 -12.67 -1.34
CA VAL A 183 -14.93 -12.60 -2.77
C VAL A 183 -13.72 -13.48 -2.98
N GLY A 184 -13.78 -14.36 -3.94
CA GLY A 184 -12.67 -15.23 -4.30
C GLY A 184 -11.63 -14.52 -5.18
N PRO A 185 -10.45 -15.13 -5.34
CA PRO A 185 -9.45 -14.65 -6.27
C PRO A 185 -10.01 -14.53 -7.69
N THR A 186 -9.85 -13.33 -8.28
CA THR A 186 -10.32 -13.04 -9.63
C THR A 186 -9.16 -12.55 -10.46
N ILE A 187 -8.98 -13.11 -11.67
CA ILE A 187 -7.97 -12.67 -12.63
C ILE A 187 -8.68 -12.23 -13.91
N LEU A 188 -8.56 -10.94 -14.22
CA LEU A 188 -9.05 -10.32 -15.45
C LEU A 188 -7.87 -10.20 -16.43
N GLU A 189 -7.96 -10.83 -17.59
CA GLU A 189 -6.96 -10.73 -18.65
C GLU A 189 -7.46 -9.89 -19.85
N GLY A 190 -6.53 -9.38 -20.66
CA GLY A 190 -6.85 -8.49 -21.76
C GLY A 190 -7.34 -7.11 -21.32
N VAL A 191 -7.02 -6.73 -20.08
CA VAL A 191 -7.41 -5.44 -19.52
C VAL A 191 -6.76 -4.31 -20.33
N GLN A 192 -7.58 -3.34 -20.76
CA GLN A 192 -7.09 -2.18 -21.49
C GLN A 192 -6.57 -1.10 -20.53
N PRO A 193 -5.43 -0.46 -20.84
CA PRO A 193 -4.98 0.72 -20.11
C PRO A 193 -6.07 1.82 -20.06
N GLY A 194 -6.19 2.51 -18.94
CA GLY A 194 -7.18 3.58 -18.75
C GLY A 194 -8.55 3.12 -18.27
N THR A 195 -8.85 1.83 -18.24
CA THR A 195 -10.10 1.31 -17.65
C THR A 195 -10.07 1.42 -16.11
N ALA A 196 -11.24 1.41 -15.46
CA ALA A 196 -11.34 1.51 -14.01
C ALA A 196 -10.55 0.41 -13.29
N VAL A 197 -10.61 -0.84 -13.79
CA VAL A 197 -9.87 -1.97 -13.20
C VAL A 197 -8.35 -1.87 -13.41
N ALA A 198 -7.88 -1.07 -14.36
CA ALA A 198 -6.46 -0.79 -14.56
C ALA A 198 -5.96 0.37 -13.70
N CYS A 199 -6.81 1.38 -13.41
CA CYS A 199 -6.40 2.65 -12.83
C CYS A 199 -6.81 2.86 -11.38
N GLU A 200 -7.96 2.31 -10.94
CA GLU A 200 -8.53 2.60 -9.63
C GLU A 200 -8.17 1.53 -8.59
N GLU A 201 -8.04 1.92 -7.33
CA GLU A 201 -7.80 1.02 -6.22
C GLU A 201 -9.05 0.22 -5.87
N ILE A 202 -9.05 -1.08 -6.20
CA ILE A 202 -10.20 -1.97 -5.94
C ILE A 202 -10.23 -2.39 -4.45
N PHE A 203 -9.08 -2.60 -3.83
CA PHE A 203 -8.92 -3.07 -2.46
C PHE A 203 -9.69 -4.37 -2.19
N GLY A 204 -9.45 -5.35 -3.05
CA GLY A 204 -10.07 -6.66 -3.07
C GLY A 204 -9.21 -7.67 -3.83
N PRO A 205 -9.56 -8.97 -3.82
CA PRO A 205 -8.77 -10.03 -4.45
C PRO A 205 -8.97 -10.08 -5.97
N VAL A 206 -8.71 -8.95 -6.63
CA VAL A 206 -8.86 -8.77 -8.09
C VAL A 206 -7.53 -8.36 -8.70
N LEU A 207 -7.08 -9.12 -9.66
CA LEU A 207 -5.83 -8.96 -10.39
C LEU A 207 -6.12 -8.68 -11.85
N SER A 208 -5.68 -7.53 -12.35
CA SER A 208 -5.75 -7.14 -13.76
C SER A 208 -4.48 -7.54 -14.48
N VAL A 209 -4.59 -8.04 -15.71
CA VAL A 209 -3.44 -8.40 -16.55
C VAL A 209 -3.46 -7.56 -17.82
N ILE A 210 -2.36 -6.83 -18.03
CA ILE A 210 -2.11 -6.01 -19.20
C ILE A 210 -0.86 -6.56 -19.89
N GLN A 211 -0.95 -6.83 -21.18
CA GLN A 211 0.16 -7.26 -22.01
C GLN A 211 0.69 -6.09 -22.82
N VAL A 212 2.00 -5.97 -22.93
CA VAL A 212 2.69 -4.96 -23.73
C VAL A 212 3.81 -5.59 -24.54
N ASP A 213 4.17 -4.97 -25.66
CA ASP A 213 5.13 -5.54 -26.59
C ASP A 213 6.58 -5.39 -26.11
N SER A 214 6.88 -4.28 -25.42
CA SER A 214 8.24 -3.94 -25.05
C SER A 214 8.39 -3.54 -23.58
N PHE A 215 9.63 -3.58 -23.10
CA PHE A 215 9.98 -3.07 -21.77
C PHE A 215 9.77 -1.55 -21.63
N ASP A 216 9.93 -0.82 -22.75
CA ASP A 216 9.67 0.62 -22.79
C ASP A 216 8.20 0.93 -22.59
N ASP A 217 7.31 0.20 -23.24
CA ASP A 217 5.87 0.32 -23.06
C ASP A 217 5.45 -0.02 -21.63
N ALA A 218 6.07 -1.03 -21.03
CA ALA A 218 5.80 -1.42 -19.65
C ALA A 218 6.17 -0.29 -18.66
N ILE A 219 7.34 0.32 -18.80
CA ILE A 219 7.77 1.46 -17.97
C ILE A 219 6.83 2.64 -18.19
N ALA A 220 6.52 2.98 -19.44
CA ALA A 220 5.59 4.06 -19.76
C ALA A 220 4.22 3.83 -19.11
N LEU A 221 3.67 2.60 -19.22
CA LEU A 221 2.40 2.24 -18.61
C LEU A 221 2.42 2.43 -17.07
N VAL A 222 3.44 1.93 -16.39
CA VAL A 222 3.58 2.10 -14.92
C VAL A 222 3.59 3.58 -14.55
N ASN A 223 4.28 4.41 -15.35
CA ASN A 223 4.42 5.84 -15.10
C ASN A 223 3.14 6.65 -15.37
N THR A 224 2.19 6.14 -16.16
CA THR A 224 0.88 6.80 -16.36
C THR A 224 -0.02 6.72 -15.13
N SER A 225 0.26 5.84 -14.18
CA SER A 225 -0.54 5.72 -12.96
C SER A 225 -0.54 7.01 -12.14
N ASN A 226 -1.70 7.41 -11.64
CA ASN A 226 -1.83 8.49 -10.68
C ASN A 226 -1.24 8.13 -9.30
N TYR A 227 -0.96 6.85 -9.08
CA TYR A 227 -0.39 6.33 -7.85
C TYR A 227 1.07 5.95 -8.03
N GLY A 228 1.86 6.14 -6.98
CA GLY A 228 3.28 5.79 -6.95
C GLY A 228 3.69 5.17 -5.61
N ASN A 229 2.85 4.29 -5.05
CA ASN A 229 3.15 3.66 -3.76
C ASN A 229 4.22 2.57 -3.91
N GLY A 230 3.94 1.52 -4.68
CA GLY A 230 4.85 0.41 -4.89
C GLY A 230 4.75 -0.19 -6.27
N THR A 231 5.82 -0.86 -6.69
CA THR A 231 5.88 -1.68 -7.90
C THR A 231 6.84 -2.84 -7.70
N SER A 232 6.71 -3.88 -8.52
CA SER A 232 7.66 -5.00 -8.52
C SER A 232 8.11 -5.29 -9.95
N ILE A 233 9.33 -5.82 -10.09
CA ILE A 233 9.81 -6.38 -11.35
C ILE A 233 10.29 -7.81 -11.12
N PHE A 234 9.86 -8.73 -11.98
CA PHE A 234 10.28 -10.13 -12.01
C PHE A 234 11.13 -10.38 -13.24
N THR A 235 12.40 -10.64 -13.03
CA THR A 235 13.42 -10.84 -14.07
C THR A 235 14.72 -11.36 -13.46
N GLU A 236 15.51 -12.06 -14.25
CA GLU A 236 16.87 -12.44 -13.90
C GLU A 236 17.92 -11.43 -14.46
N SER A 237 17.48 -10.39 -15.18
CA SER A 237 18.34 -9.39 -15.79
C SER A 237 18.67 -8.22 -14.85
N GLY A 238 19.88 -8.19 -14.32
CA GLY A 238 20.35 -7.04 -13.54
C GLY A 238 20.41 -5.72 -14.33
N ALA A 239 20.47 -5.77 -15.66
CA ALA A 239 20.40 -4.59 -16.52
C ALA A 239 18.98 -4.01 -16.56
N ALA A 240 17.97 -4.89 -16.71
CA ALA A 240 16.57 -4.50 -16.65
C ALA A 240 16.21 -3.89 -15.29
N VAL A 241 16.66 -4.51 -14.19
CA VAL A 241 16.47 -3.98 -12.83
C VAL A 241 17.09 -2.58 -12.67
N ARG A 242 18.33 -2.36 -13.13
CA ARG A 242 18.97 -1.05 -13.05
C ARG A 242 18.21 0.02 -13.83
N ARG A 243 17.73 -0.32 -15.02
CA ARG A 243 16.94 0.57 -15.84
C ARG A 243 15.59 0.87 -15.18
N TYR A 244 14.85 -0.16 -14.78
CA TYR A 244 13.53 -0.03 -14.16
C TYR A 244 13.55 0.89 -12.95
N ARG A 245 14.46 0.66 -12.00
CA ARG A 245 14.55 1.48 -10.77
C ARG A 245 14.88 2.96 -11.03
N ASN A 246 15.49 3.28 -12.17
CA ASN A 246 15.85 4.66 -12.50
C ASN A 246 14.74 5.39 -13.28
N GLU A 247 13.89 4.65 -13.99
CA GLU A 247 12.92 5.23 -14.91
C GLU A 247 11.48 5.19 -14.38
N VAL A 248 11.18 4.35 -13.37
CA VAL A 248 9.82 4.30 -12.81
C VAL A 248 9.60 5.38 -11.74
N GLU A 249 8.43 6.01 -11.79
CA GLU A 249 8.00 7.08 -10.89
C GLU A 249 7.20 6.53 -9.71
N VAL A 250 7.85 5.70 -8.88
CA VAL A 250 7.23 4.99 -7.76
C VAL A 250 8.16 5.01 -6.55
N GLY A 251 7.59 5.14 -5.36
CA GLY A 251 8.37 5.29 -4.13
C GLY A 251 9.08 4.02 -3.66
N MET A 252 8.49 2.84 -3.87
CA MET A 252 9.03 1.55 -3.42
C MET A 252 9.08 0.54 -4.55
N ILE A 253 10.23 -0.11 -4.72
CA ILE A 253 10.46 -1.06 -5.82
C ILE A 253 10.92 -2.40 -5.25
N GLY A 254 10.20 -3.46 -5.59
CA GLY A 254 10.58 -4.86 -5.33
C GLY A 254 11.25 -5.50 -6.54
N VAL A 255 12.26 -6.31 -6.31
CA VAL A 255 12.89 -7.13 -7.35
C VAL A 255 12.70 -8.59 -6.98
N ASN A 256 11.95 -9.32 -7.80
CA ASN A 256 11.55 -10.71 -7.52
C ASN A 256 10.84 -10.88 -6.16
N VAL A 257 10.12 -9.83 -5.74
CA VAL A 257 9.34 -9.76 -4.49
C VAL A 257 7.98 -9.19 -4.80
N GLY A 258 6.91 -9.88 -4.42
CA GLY A 258 5.54 -9.46 -4.72
C GLY A 258 5.02 -8.29 -3.88
N VAL A 259 5.60 -8.08 -2.70
CA VAL A 259 5.25 -6.97 -1.79
C VAL A 259 6.52 -6.20 -1.43
N ALA A 260 6.68 -5.01 -2.00
CA ALA A 260 7.88 -4.17 -1.85
C ALA A 260 7.89 -3.35 -0.54
N ALA A 261 7.19 -3.81 0.52
CA ALA A 261 7.15 -3.10 1.79
C ALA A 261 8.52 -3.10 2.49
N PRO A 262 9.02 -1.94 2.93
CA PRO A 262 10.29 -1.87 3.64
C PRO A 262 10.16 -2.37 5.08
N VAL A 263 11.27 -2.77 5.69
CA VAL A 263 11.33 -2.94 7.15
C VAL A 263 11.28 -1.57 7.84
N ALA A 264 10.77 -1.52 9.08
CA ALA A 264 10.35 -0.29 9.76
C ALA A 264 11.45 0.77 10.00
N PHE A 265 12.73 0.45 9.85
CA PHE A 265 13.81 1.44 9.94
C PHE A 265 14.16 2.14 8.62
N PHE A 266 13.48 1.78 7.51
CA PHE A 266 13.49 2.53 6.26
C PHE A 266 12.18 3.29 6.08
N PRO A 267 12.17 4.45 5.43
CA PRO A 267 10.95 5.19 5.13
C PRO A 267 9.98 4.36 4.28
N PHE A 268 8.70 4.44 4.62
CA PHE A 268 7.61 3.94 3.78
C PHE A 268 7.24 5.04 2.79
N THR A 269 7.86 5.00 1.62
CA THR A 269 7.79 6.08 0.62
C THR A 269 6.61 5.87 -0.32
N GLY A 270 5.96 6.97 -0.68
CA GLY A 270 4.94 7.02 -1.72
C GLY A 270 5.13 8.28 -2.56
N TRP A 271 4.81 8.19 -3.85
CA TRP A 271 4.84 9.31 -4.78
C TRP A 271 3.44 9.60 -5.30
N LYS A 272 3.26 10.69 -6.01
CA LYS A 272 2.00 11.10 -6.65
C LYS A 272 0.84 11.09 -5.64
N ASP A 273 -0.34 10.61 -6.00
CA ASP A 273 -1.53 10.57 -5.12
C ASP A 273 -1.46 9.50 -4.02
N SER A 274 -0.38 8.72 -3.97
CA SER A 274 -0.16 7.77 -2.87
C SER A 274 0.39 8.41 -1.61
N PHE A 275 0.89 9.63 -1.68
CA PHE A 275 1.44 10.34 -0.53
C PHE A 275 1.27 11.85 -0.66
N LEU A 276 0.82 12.48 0.43
CA LEU A 276 0.72 13.93 0.57
C LEU A 276 1.44 14.33 1.86
N GLY A 277 2.42 15.19 1.74
CA GLY A 277 3.30 15.62 2.84
C GLY A 277 4.74 15.69 2.40
N ASP A 278 5.65 15.85 3.36
CA ASP A 278 7.08 16.01 3.11
C ASP A 278 7.88 14.84 3.71
N LEU A 279 7.67 14.53 4.99
CA LEU A 279 8.32 13.43 5.68
C LEU A 279 7.44 12.17 5.64
N HIS A 280 8.02 11.05 5.16
CA HIS A 280 7.33 9.79 5.04
C HIS A 280 7.16 9.07 6.39
N ALA A 281 6.32 8.04 6.41
CA ALA A 281 6.18 7.18 7.58
C ALA A 281 7.41 6.27 7.74
N HIS A 282 7.70 5.87 8.97
CA HIS A 282 8.79 4.99 9.37
C HIS A 282 10.19 5.63 9.25
N GLY A 283 11.20 4.89 9.70
CA GLY A 283 12.59 5.27 9.64
C GLY A 283 12.90 6.62 10.32
N THR A 284 13.93 7.28 9.84
CA THR A 284 14.34 8.62 10.31
C THR A 284 13.30 9.68 10.02
N ASP A 285 12.56 9.56 8.91
CA ASP A 285 11.49 10.49 8.54
C ASP A 285 10.41 10.56 9.63
N ALA A 286 10.03 9.42 10.22
CA ALA A 286 9.06 9.39 11.31
C ALA A 286 9.58 10.12 12.55
N VAL A 287 10.85 9.96 12.89
CA VAL A 287 11.47 10.70 14.00
C VAL A 287 11.45 12.21 13.73
N ASP A 288 11.85 12.63 12.54
CA ASP A 288 11.83 14.03 12.14
C ASP A 288 10.40 14.60 12.08
N PHE A 289 9.42 13.78 11.69
CA PHE A 289 8.01 14.18 11.65
C PHE A 289 7.42 14.45 13.04
N PHE A 290 7.70 13.59 14.01
CA PHE A 290 7.13 13.71 15.38
C PHE A 290 7.97 14.55 16.33
N THR A 291 9.11 15.12 15.89
CA THR A 291 9.98 15.95 16.72
C THR A 291 10.14 17.36 16.16
N LYS A 292 10.54 18.31 17.02
CA LYS A 292 10.89 19.69 16.63
C LYS A 292 12.39 19.89 16.73
N LYS A 293 13.03 20.40 15.67
CA LYS A 293 14.46 20.74 15.69
C LYS A 293 14.69 22.04 16.44
N LYS A 294 15.71 22.06 17.32
CA LYS A 294 16.15 23.26 18.04
C LYS A 294 17.60 23.54 17.71
N THR A 295 17.86 24.70 17.16
CA THR A 295 19.23 25.17 16.92
C THR A 295 19.65 26.09 18.03
N ILE A 296 20.81 25.84 18.63
CA ILE A 296 21.39 26.64 19.69
C ILE A 296 22.75 27.16 19.20
N THR A 297 22.90 28.49 19.15
CA THR A 297 24.19 29.12 18.89
C THR A 297 24.65 29.78 20.19
N SER A 298 25.81 29.34 20.73
CA SER A 298 26.33 29.85 21.98
C SER A 298 27.72 30.45 21.79
N ARG A 299 27.99 31.56 22.42
CA ARG A 299 29.31 32.16 22.48
C ARG A 299 29.61 32.50 23.95
N TYR A 300 30.65 31.90 24.44
CA TYR A 300 31.13 32.17 25.83
C TYR A 300 32.37 33.08 25.73
N PHE A 301 32.33 34.17 26.49
CA PHE A 301 33.48 35.04 26.65
C PHE A 301 34.16 34.64 27.93
N SER A 302 35.46 34.29 27.89
CA SER A 302 36.23 34.07 29.12
C SER A 302 36.17 35.35 29.95
N ALA A 303 35.55 35.26 31.13
CA ALA A 303 35.80 36.26 32.17
C ALA A 303 37.32 36.22 32.48
N GLY A 304 37.93 37.38 32.68
CA GLY A 304 39.36 37.50 32.99
C GLY A 304 39.85 36.54 34.07
N PRO A 305 41.06 36.65 34.61
CA PRO A 305 41.78 35.58 35.32
C PRO A 305 41.14 34.99 36.57
N SER A 306 39.89 35.28 36.83
CA SER A 306 39.09 34.72 37.98
C SER A 306 37.95 33.79 37.57
N GLY A 307 37.96 33.24 36.36
CA GLY A 307 36.91 32.32 35.89
C GLY A 307 36.80 31.05 36.73
N LYS A 308 35.86 30.99 37.64
CA LYS A 308 35.42 29.75 38.28
C LYS A 308 34.37 29.12 37.36
N PHE A 309 34.68 27.95 36.82
CA PHE A 309 33.67 27.10 36.17
C PHE A 309 32.79 26.51 37.28
N PHE A 310 31.51 26.86 37.29
CA PHE A 310 30.53 26.13 38.07
C PHE A 310 30.01 24.99 37.21
N VAL A 311 30.37 23.77 37.54
CA VAL A 311 29.67 22.56 37.13
C VAL A 311 29.00 22.08 38.42
N GLU A 312 27.71 22.31 38.54
CA GLU A 312 26.84 21.60 39.49
C GLU A 312 26.10 20.49 38.72
#